data_52b892cf06b2b7d4c8c74987282c0e24
#
_entry.id   52b892cf06b2b7d4c8c74987282c0e24
#
_cell.length_a   1.000
_cell.length_b   1.000
_cell.length_c   1.000
_cell.angle_alpha   90.00
_cell.angle_beta   90.00
_cell.angle_gamma   90.00
#
_symmetry.space_group_name_H-M   'P 1'
#
loop_
_entity.id
_entity.type
_entity.pdbx_description
1 polymer ?
#
loop_
_entity_poly.entity_id
_entity_poly.type
_entity_poly.pdbx_seq_one_letter_code
_entity_poly.pdbx_strand_id
1 'polypeptide(L)'
;CTAGCHLEGKEAVGAFRFERRKLKANESIEYVVLAGATGEKASISKICTSFGTKEQAENELAKVKKYWTEKVNVEFETGDEATDNYLKWICFQPILRRIYGCSFLPYHDYGKGGRGWRDLWQDCLALLIMDPSNVRQMIVDNYGGVRIDGTNATIIGNKQGEFIADRNNITRVWMDHAFWPFVTTRLYLDQTGDME
;
A
#
# COMPACT_ATOMS: atom_id res chain seq x y z
N CYS A 1 -18.71 -25.55 17.42
CA CYS A 1 -18.00 -24.29 17.74
C CYS A 1 -18.71 -23.61 18.88
N THR A 2 -17.97 -23.30 19.92
CA THR A 2 -18.49 -22.56 21.09
C THR A 2 -18.17 -21.08 20.89
N ALA A 3 -19.15 -20.21 21.07
CA ALA A 3 -18.95 -18.77 21.01
C ALA A 3 -17.90 -18.33 22.04
N GLY A 4 -16.95 -17.48 21.64
CA GLY A 4 -15.95 -16.94 22.55
C GLY A 4 -14.77 -17.85 22.89
N CYS A 5 -14.55 -18.95 22.14
CA CYS A 5 -13.32 -19.70 22.34
C CYS A 5 -12.10 -18.90 21.85
N HIS A 6 -11.06 -18.93 22.69
CA HIS A 6 -9.75 -18.42 22.35
C HIS A 6 -8.91 -19.58 21.81
N LEU A 7 -8.35 -19.39 20.61
CA LEU A 7 -7.49 -20.37 19.98
C LEU A 7 -6.15 -19.68 19.63
N GLU A 8 -5.07 -20.30 20.01
CA GLU A 8 -3.71 -19.83 19.71
C GLU A 8 -2.97 -20.89 18.90
N GLY A 9 -2.27 -20.46 17.84
CA GLY A 9 -1.49 -21.34 16.98
C GLY A 9 -2.31 -22.37 16.18
N LYS A 10 -3.63 -22.16 16.02
CA LYS A 10 -4.54 -23.01 15.25
C LYS A 10 -5.34 -22.19 14.27
N GLU A 11 -5.84 -22.83 13.23
CA GLU A 11 -6.76 -22.24 12.29
C GLU A 11 -8.05 -21.83 13.01
N ALA A 12 -8.47 -20.58 12.82
CA ALA A 12 -9.66 -20.02 13.44
C ALA A 12 -10.78 -19.87 12.39
N VAL A 13 -11.98 -20.28 12.75
CA VAL A 13 -13.19 -20.14 11.92
C VAL A 13 -14.17 -19.24 12.66
N GLY A 14 -14.57 -18.15 12.02
CA GLY A 14 -15.66 -17.28 12.45
C GLY A 14 -16.98 -17.67 11.77
N ALA A 15 -18.04 -17.79 12.54
CA ALA A 15 -19.36 -18.05 12.00
C ALA A 15 -20.40 -17.11 12.60
N PHE A 16 -21.29 -16.61 11.76
CA PHE A 16 -22.41 -15.77 12.16
C PHE A 16 -23.73 -16.55 11.98
N ARG A 17 -24.59 -16.44 12.98
CA ARG A 17 -25.95 -16.97 12.92
C ARG A 17 -26.92 -15.84 13.14
N PHE A 18 -27.67 -15.53 12.08
CA PHE A 18 -28.74 -14.52 12.17
C PHE A 18 -30.05 -15.15 12.65
N GLU A 19 -30.81 -14.38 13.41
CA GLU A 19 -32.13 -14.84 13.85
C GLU A 19 -33.10 -15.04 12.68
N ARG A 20 -33.94 -16.07 12.79
CA ARG A 20 -34.96 -16.34 11.78
C ARG A 20 -36.04 -15.27 11.89
N ARG A 21 -36.28 -14.55 10.78
CA ARG A 21 -37.33 -13.55 10.65
C ARG A 21 -38.28 -13.86 9.50
N LYS A 22 -39.55 -13.48 9.66
CA LYS A 22 -40.51 -13.44 8.54
C LYS A 22 -40.45 -12.05 7.92
N LEU A 23 -40.20 -11.98 6.64
CA LEU A 23 -40.26 -10.76 5.85
C LEU A 23 -41.62 -10.66 5.18
N LYS A 24 -42.21 -9.47 5.16
CA LYS A 24 -43.39 -9.14 4.37
C LYS A 24 -43.01 -8.93 2.93
N ALA A 25 -44.00 -8.87 2.04
CA ALA A 25 -43.74 -8.52 0.65
C ALA A 25 -43.04 -7.15 0.56
N ASN A 26 -41.95 -7.07 -0.22
CA ASN A 26 -41.11 -5.90 -0.39
C ASN A 26 -40.34 -5.44 0.89
N GLU A 27 -40.33 -6.24 1.97
CA GLU A 27 -39.48 -6.00 3.13
C GLU A 27 -38.10 -6.59 2.92
N SER A 28 -37.05 -5.86 3.27
CA SER A 28 -35.68 -6.33 3.27
C SER A 28 -35.05 -6.18 4.65
N ILE A 29 -34.10 -7.02 4.95
CA ILE A 29 -33.26 -6.91 6.13
C ILE A 29 -31.80 -6.90 5.72
N GLU A 30 -31.03 -6.05 6.31
CA GLU A 30 -29.62 -5.89 6.02
C GLU A 30 -28.78 -6.15 7.27
N TYR A 31 -27.63 -6.74 7.05
CA TYR A 31 -26.67 -7.01 8.11
C TYR A 31 -25.31 -6.45 7.70
N VAL A 32 -24.62 -5.82 8.65
CA VAL A 32 -23.23 -5.39 8.48
C VAL A 32 -22.34 -6.39 9.20
N VAL A 33 -21.41 -6.96 8.48
CA VAL A 33 -20.40 -7.88 9.02
C VAL A 33 -19.06 -7.19 8.90
N LEU A 34 -18.38 -7.00 10.03
CA LEU A 34 -17.04 -6.45 10.09
C LEU A 34 -16.03 -7.57 10.27
N ALA A 35 -15.06 -7.62 9.39
CA ALA A 35 -13.92 -8.53 9.49
C ALA A 35 -12.63 -7.73 9.41
N GLY A 36 -11.69 -8.00 10.31
CA GLY A 36 -10.42 -7.28 10.35
C GLY A 36 -9.43 -7.93 11.29
N ALA A 37 -8.20 -7.43 11.25
CA ALA A 37 -7.13 -7.80 12.16
C ALA A 37 -6.52 -6.52 12.75
N THR A 38 -6.28 -6.53 14.06
CA THR A 38 -5.63 -5.42 14.76
C THR A 38 -4.79 -5.94 15.92
N GLY A 39 -3.65 -5.30 16.17
CA GLY A 39 -2.85 -5.54 17.37
C GLY A 39 -3.40 -4.88 18.64
N GLU A 40 -4.36 -3.97 18.51
CA GLU A 40 -4.88 -3.18 19.63
C GLU A 40 -6.38 -3.43 19.85
N LYS A 41 -6.74 -4.02 20.98
CA LYS A 41 -8.15 -4.29 21.35
C LYS A 41 -9.00 -3.02 21.38
N ALA A 42 -8.44 -1.87 21.80
CA ALA A 42 -9.16 -0.60 21.84
C ALA A 42 -9.65 -0.14 20.46
N SER A 43 -8.95 -0.50 19.39
CA SER A 43 -9.31 -0.18 18.02
C SER A 43 -10.60 -0.88 17.57
N ILE A 44 -10.92 -2.04 18.12
CA ILE A 44 -12.11 -2.82 17.75
C ILE A 44 -13.40 -2.02 18.01
N SER A 45 -13.55 -1.46 19.21
CA SER A 45 -14.73 -0.67 19.56
C SER A 45 -14.87 0.55 18.67
N LYS A 46 -13.76 1.23 18.35
CA LYS A 46 -13.76 2.38 17.46
C LYS A 46 -14.20 1.99 16.04
N ILE A 47 -13.68 0.88 15.52
CA ILE A 47 -14.04 0.35 14.20
C ILE A 47 -15.53 -0.02 14.16
N CYS A 48 -16.03 -0.74 15.17
CA CYS A 48 -17.44 -1.10 15.26
C CYS A 48 -18.34 0.14 15.30
N THR A 49 -17.95 1.19 16.01
CA THR A 49 -18.69 2.45 16.05
C THR A 49 -18.69 3.18 14.71
N SER A 50 -17.57 3.13 13.98
CA SER A 50 -17.42 3.84 12.71
C SER A 50 -18.07 3.13 11.51
N PHE A 51 -18.22 1.81 11.56
CA PHE A 51 -18.67 0.98 10.43
C PHE A 51 -19.85 0.07 10.77
N GLY A 52 -20.40 0.16 11.97
CA GLY A 52 -21.40 -0.78 12.51
C GLY A 52 -22.78 -0.70 11.86
N THR A 53 -23.10 0.36 11.14
CA THR A 53 -24.36 0.51 10.40
C THR A 53 -24.11 0.60 8.91
N LYS A 54 -25.14 0.28 8.10
CA LYS A 54 -25.08 0.43 6.64
C LYS A 54 -24.71 1.85 6.24
N GLU A 55 -25.38 2.84 6.80
CA GLU A 55 -25.13 4.26 6.49
C GLU A 55 -23.67 4.66 6.79
N GLN A 56 -23.12 4.22 7.91
CA GLN A 56 -21.73 4.46 8.26
C GLN A 56 -20.78 3.81 7.27
N ALA A 57 -21.03 2.55 6.90
CA ALA A 57 -20.22 1.82 5.93
C ALA A 57 -20.26 2.47 4.53
N GLU A 58 -21.44 2.92 4.09
CA GLU A 58 -21.62 3.63 2.81
C GLU A 58 -20.89 4.99 2.81
N ASN A 59 -20.96 5.74 3.90
CA ASN A 59 -20.27 7.00 4.07
C ASN A 59 -18.74 6.82 4.03
N GLU A 60 -18.21 5.80 4.70
CA GLU A 60 -16.79 5.49 4.69
C GLU A 60 -16.34 5.00 3.30
N LEU A 61 -17.15 4.20 2.61
CA LEU A 61 -16.88 3.80 1.22
C LEU A 61 -16.81 5.01 0.29
N ALA A 62 -17.71 5.98 0.46
CA ALA A 62 -17.69 7.21 -0.32
C ALA A 62 -16.41 8.02 -0.08
N LYS A 63 -15.94 8.11 1.18
CA LYS A 63 -14.66 8.74 1.53
C LYS A 63 -13.48 8.05 0.88
N VAL A 64 -13.45 6.71 0.92
CA VAL A 64 -12.39 5.91 0.29
C VAL A 64 -12.38 6.11 -1.22
N LYS A 65 -13.55 6.08 -1.86
CA LYS A 65 -13.64 6.34 -3.31
C LYS A 65 -13.12 7.74 -3.66
N LYS A 66 -13.52 8.76 -2.91
CA LYS A 66 -13.04 10.13 -3.10
C LYS A 66 -11.52 10.22 -2.93
N TYR A 67 -10.99 9.65 -1.86
CA TYR A 67 -9.54 9.62 -1.60
C TYR A 67 -8.76 9.05 -2.80
N TRP A 68 -9.18 7.91 -3.33
CA TRP A 68 -8.47 7.29 -4.45
C TRP A 68 -8.64 8.05 -5.77
N THR A 69 -9.80 8.66 -6.00
CA THR A 69 -10.00 9.54 -7.18
C THR A 69 -9.09 10.77 -7.13
N GLU A 70 -8.88 11.34 -5.94
CA GLU A 70 -7.97 12.48 -5.76
C GLU A 70 -6.50 12.09 -5.86
N LYS A 71 -6.14 10.87 -5.45
CA LYS A 71 -4.76 10.38 -5.49
C LYS A 71 -4.34 9.85 -6.86
N VAL A 72 -5.22 9.14 -7.54
CA VAL A 72 -5.01 8.68 -8.93
C VAL A 72 -5.69 9.70 -9.85
N ASN A 73 -5.04 10.84 -10.01
CA ASN A 73 -5.60 12.03 -10.69
C ASN A 73 -5.23 12.11 -12.18
N VAL A 74 -4.87 10.98 -12.79
CA VAL A 74 -4.61 10.86 -14.23
C VAL A 74 -5.77 10.15 -14.91
N GLU A 75 -6.13 10.63 -16.10
CA GLU A 75 -7.17 10.06 -16.93
C GLU A 75 -6.57 9.58 -18.25
N PHE A 76 -7.15 8.52 -18.79
CA PHE A 76 -6.72 7.91 -20.03
C PHE A 76 -7.94 7.83 -20.97
N GLU A 77 -7.74 8.18 -22.21
CA GLU A 77 -8.75 8.14 -23.27
C GLU A 77 -8.14 7.45 -24.50
N THR A 78 -7.94 6.13 -24.40
CA THR A 78 -7.36 5.31 -25.47
C THR A 78 -8.38 4.89 -26.52
N GLY A 79 -9.67 5.08 -26.23
CA GLY A 79 -10.78 4.59 -27.03
C GLY A 79 -11.22 3.16 -26.68
N ASP A 80 -10.55 2.52 -25.71
CA ASP A 80 -10.92 1.24 -25.13
C ASP A 80 -11.03 1.35 -23.60
N GLU A 81 -12.25 1.25 -23.08
CA GLU A 81 -12.53 1.40 -21.65
C GLU A 81 -11.77 0.39 -20.79
N ALA A 82 -11.56 -0.84 -21.28
CA ALA A 82 -10.83 -1.86 -20.53
C ALA A 82 -9.36 -1.46 -20.37
N THR A 83 -8.75 -0.92 -21.40
CA THR A 83 -7.38 -0.39 -21.37
C THR A 83 -7.29 0.82 -20.45
N ASP A 84 -8.23 1.75 -20.51
CA ASP A 84 -8.25 2.95 -19.65
C ASP A 84 -8.33 2.57 -18.17
N ASN A 85 -9.19 1.63 -17.82
CA ASN A 85 -9.32 1.11 -16.46
C ASN A 85 -8.05 0.37 -16.00
N TYR A 86 -7.41 -0.38 -16.89
CA TYR A 86 -6.15 -1.06 -16.58
C TYR A 86 -5.01 -0.06 -16.33
N LEU A 87 -4.90 1.00 -17.12
CA LEU A 87 -3.91 2.05 -16.92
C LEU A 87 -4.14 2.80 -15.59
N LYS A 88 -5.38 3.07 -15.21
CA LYS A 88 -5.71 3.60 -13.87
C LYS A 88 -5.27 2.65 -12.75
N TRP A 89 -5.45 1.35 -12.94
CA TRP A 89 -4.94 0.35 -11.99
C TRP A 89 -3.41 0.39 -11.87
N ILE A 90 -2.69 0.56 -12.97
CA ILE A 90 -1.22 0.72 -12.95
C ILE A 90 -0.84 1.96 -12.15
N CYS A 91 -1.51 3.10 -12.37
CA CYS A 91 -1.23 4.34 -11.64
C CYS A 91 -1.54 4.25 -10.14
N PHE A 92 -2.48 3.42 -9.74
CA PHE A 92 -2.79 3.15 -8.33
C PHE A 92 -1.62 2.48 -7.59
N GLN A 93 -0.86 1.62 -8.26
CA GLN A 93 0.20 0.80 -7.65
C GLN A 93 1.28 1.61 -6.92
N PRO A 94 1.89 2.66 -7.50
CA PRO A 94 2.93 3.44 -6.82
C PRO A 94 2.45 4.09 -5.52
N ILE A 95 1.21 4.58 -5.50
CA ILE A 95 0.62 5.17 -4.30
C ILE A 95 0.41 4.12 -3.22
N LEU A 96 -0.12 2.96 -3.60
CA LEU A 96 -0.34 1.83 -2.69
C LEU A 96 0.98 1.35 -2.10
N ARG A 97 2.02 1.21 -2.92
CA ARG A 97 3.36 0.80 -2.49
C ARG A 97 4.02 1.83 -1.58
N ARG A 98 3.78 3.12 -1.78
CA ARG A 98 4.24 4.16 -0.86
C ARG A 98 3.63 4.01 0.53
N ILE A 99 2.37 3.59 0.63
CA ILE A 99 1.67 3.40 1.91
C ILE A 99 2.11 2.11 2.60
N TYR A 100 2.16 0.99 1.87
CA TYR A 100 2.32 -0.35 2.44
C TYR A 100 3.66 -1.02 2.16
N GLY A 101 4.52 -0.41 1.36
CA GLY A 101 5.77 -1.00 0.88
C GLY A 101 5.62 -1.69 -0.48
N CYS A 102 6.74 -2.05 -1.08
CA CYS A 102 6.79 -2.58 -2.45
C CYS A 102 6.41 -4.05 -2.57
N SER A 103 6.28 -4.76 -1.46
CA SER A 103 5.89 -6.16 -1.48
C SER A 103 4.43 -6.27 -1.09
N PHE A 104 3.63 -6.81 -1.99
CA PHE A 104 2.26 -7.24 -1.67
C PHE A 104 2.25 -8.49 -0.76
N LEU A 105 3.40 -9.10 -0.59
CA LEU A 105 3.63 -10.25 0.26
C LEU A 105 4.69 -9.89 1.32
N PRO A 106 4.34 -9.05 2.32
CA PRO A 106 5.30 -8.46 3.25
C PRO A 106 6.08 -9.48 4.06
N TYR A 107 5.60 -10.70 4.15
CA TYR A 107 6.24 -11.81 4.85
C TYR A 107 6.73 -12.92 3.92
N HIS A 108 6.60 -12.74 2.61
CA HIS A 108 7.04 -13.75 1.65
C HIS A 108 8.57 -13.77 1.57
N ASP A 109 9.15 -14.95 1.57
CA ASP A 109 10.58 -15.29 1.45
C ASP A 109 11.55 -14.54 2.37
N TYR A 110 11.33 -13.27 2.62
CA TYR A 110 12.22 -12.40 3.36
C TYR A 110 11.78 -12.14 4.81
N GLY A 111 10.56 -12.49 5.13
CA GLY A 111 10.02 -12.49 6.50
C GLY A 111 9.89 -11.14 7.19
N LYS A 112 10.28 -10.03 6.55
CA LYS A 112 10.39 -8.73 7.22
C LYS A 112 9.67 -7.58 6.53
N GLY A 113 9.07 -7.81 5.37
CA GLY A 113 8.57 -6.73 4.55
C GLY A 113 9.70 -5.81 4.07
N GLY A 114 9.36 -4.69 3.52
CA GLY A 114 10.31 -3.71 3.02
C GLY A 114 10.03 -3.34 1.59
N ARG A 115 10.85 -2.45 1.05
CA ARG A 115 10.75 -1.98 -0.32
C ARG A 115 11.95 -2.46 -1.11
N GLY A 116 11.73 -2.98 -2.32
CA GLY A 116 12.80 -3.20 -3.26
C GLY A 116 13.48 -1.87 -3.59
N TRP A 117 14.80 -1.87 -3.67
CA TRP A 117 15.57 -0.68 -4.01
C TRP A 117 15.14 -0.08 -5.35
N ARG A 118 15.15 -0.86 -6.41
CA ARG A 118 14.72 -0.44 -7.74
C ARG A 118 13.27 0.03 -7.74
N ASP A 119 12.39 -0.72 -7.09
CA ASP A 119 10.95 -0.47 -7.10
C ASP A 119 10.60 0.90 -6.49
N LEU A 120 11.30 1.31 -5.44
CA LEU A 120 11.08 2.62 -4.83
C LEU A 120 11.42 3.76 -5.82
N TRP A 121 12.56 3.68 -6.48
CA TRP A 121 12.97 4.72 -7.43
C TRP A 121 12.04 4.79 -8.63
N GLN A 122 11.59 3.65 -9.16
CA GLN A 122 10.62 3.60 -10.25
C GLN A 122 9.26 4.15 -9.82
N ASP A 123 8.80 3.85 -8.61
CA ASP A 123 7.55 4.39 -8.08
C ASP A 123 7.60 5.92 -7.95
N CYS A 124 8.74 6.50 -7.58
CA CYS A 124 8.93 7.94 -7.54
C CYS A 124 8.67 8.61 -8.91
N LEU A 125 8.96 7.95 -10.03
CA LEU A 125 8.68 8.50 -11.37
C LEU A 125 7.19 8.75 -11.57
N ALA A 126 6.34 7.81 -11.18
CA ALA A 126 4.89 7.99 -11.26
C ALA A 126 4.38 9.01 -10.25
N LEU A 127 4.96 9.02 -9.04
CA LEU A 127 4.60 9.97 -7.98
C LEU A 127 4.94 11.41 -8.34
N LEU A 128 6.00 11.66 -9.13
CA LEU A 128 6.32 13.00 -9.63
C LEU A 128 5.18 13.62 -10.44
N ILE A 129 4.38 12.80 -11.10
CA ILE A 129 3.22 13.26 -11.88
C ILE A 129 1.97 13.37 -11.00
N MET A 130 1.68 12.33 -10.21
CA MET A 130 0.40 12.22 -9.51
C MET A 130 0.38 12.88 -8.14
N ASP A 131 1.46 12.72 -7.36
CA ASP A 131 1.57 13.24 -6.00
C ASP A 131 3.05 13.43 -5.62
N PRO A 132 3.69 14.52 -6.05
CA PRO A 132 5.12 14.77 -5.81
C PRO A 132 5.46 15.06 -4.33
N SER A 133 4.44 15.17 -3.46
CA SER A 133 4.67 15.36 -2.04
C SER A 133 5.58 14.26 -1.48
N ASN A 134 6.58 14.66 -0.71
CA ASN A 134 7.59 13.78 -0.11
C ASN A 134 8.54 13.05 -1.09
N VAL A 135 8.45 13.25 -2.39
CA VAL A 135 9.39 12.61 -3.34
C VAL A 135 10.82 13.09 -3.07
N ARG A 136 11.02 14.39 -2.81
CA ARG A 136 12.34 14.93 -2.42
C ARG A 136 12.91 14.18 -1.20
N GLN A 137 12.11 14.07 -0.15
CA GLN A 137 12.54 13.40 1.07
C GLN A 137 12.85 11.91 0.81
N MET A 138 12.04 11.24 0.00
CA MET A 138 12.30 9.85 -0.40
C MET A 138 13.63 9.71 -1.17
N ILE A 139 13.95 10.65 -2.06
CA ILE A 139 15.22 10.68 -2.79
C ILE A 139 16.39 10.85 -1.81
N VAL A 140 16.36 11.91 -0.99
CA VAL A 140 17.43 12.22 -0.04
C VAL A 140 17.68 11.06 0.94
N ASP A 141 16.61 10.54 1.55
CA ASP A 141 16.72 9.47 2.54
C ASP A 141 17.30 8.18 1.93
N ASN A 142 16.94 7.88 0.70
CA ASN A 142 17.33 6.62 0.09
C ASN A 142 18.70 6.64 -0.58
N TYR A 143 19.27 7.82 -0.86
CA TYR A 143 20.69 7.89 -1.23
C TYR A 143 21.62 7.36 -0.13
N GLY A 144 21.20 7.34 1.12
CA GLY A 144 21.90 6.67 2.20
C GLY A 144 22.18 5.17 2.00
N GLY A 145 21.44 4.53 1.09
CA GLY A 145 21.67 3.14 0.70
C GLY A 145 22.75 2.93 -0.36
N VAL A 146 23.35 3.99 -0.89
CA VAL A 146 24.50 3.94 -1.79
C VAL A 146 25.77 3.86 -0.96
N ARG A 147 26.59 2.86 -1.23
CA ARG A 147 27.85 2.64 -0.51
C ARG A 147 29.00 3.44 -1.14
N ILE A 148 30.07 3.58 -0.38
CA ILE A 148 31.26 4.31 -0.80
C ILE A 148 31.93 3.71 -2.05
N ASP A 149 31.74 2.41 -2.29
CA ASP A 149 32.26 1.70 -3.47
C ASP A 149 31.30 1.79 -4.68
N GLY A 150 30.19 2.53 -4.55
CA GLY A 150 29.16 2.68 -5.59
C GLY A 150 28.15 1.52 -5.67
N THR A 151 28.28 0.51 -4.84
CA THR A 151 27.26 -0.53 -4.73
C THR A 151 26.05 -0.02 -3.95
N ASN A 152 24.91 -0.67 -4.11
CA ASN A 152 23.64 -0.22 -3.53
C ASN A 152 23.01 -1.30 -2.66
N ALA A 153 22.15 -0.86 -1.76
CA ALA A 153 21.25 -1.77 -1.08
C ALA A 153 20.32 -2.48 -2.08
N THR A 154 19.81 -3.63 -1.70
CA THR A 154 18.79 -4.37 -2.47
C THR A 154 17.40 -4.12 -1.90
N ILE A 155 17.31 -3.94 -0.61
CA ILE A 155 16.04 -3.76 0.13
C ILE A 155 16.17 -2.54 1.03
N ILE A 156 15.12 -1.71 1.01
CA ILE A 156 14.93 -0.61 1.95
C ILE A 156 14.05 -1.14 3.06
N GLY A 157 14.53 -1.06 4.29
CA GLY A 157 13.83 -1.55 5.47
C GLY A 157 12.61 -0.71 5.86
N ASN A 158 12.00 -1.06 6.98
CA ASN A 158 10.79 -0.40 7.47
C ASN A 158 11.07 0.91 8.22
N LYS A 159 12.30 1.14 8.61
CA LYS A 159 12.73 2.36 9.28
C LYS A 159 13.54 3.21 8.33
N GLN A 160 13.44 4.52 8.48
CA GLN A 160 14.28 5.47 7.76
C GLN A 160 15.76 5.14 7.99
N GLY A 161 16.55 5.08 6.91
CA GLY A 161 17.97 4.75 6.97
C GLY A 161 18.30 3.27 7.20
N GLU A 162 17.29 2.39 7.20
CA GLU A 162 17.49 0.95 7.28
C GLU A 162 17.64 0.36 5.88
N PHE A 163 18.84 -0.16 5.58
CA PHE A 163 19.14 -0.75 4.28
C PHE A 163 19.69 -2.16 4.44
N ILE A 164 19.22 -3.07 3.61
CA ILE A 164 19.58 -4.48 3.63
C ILE A 164 20.25 -4.83 2.30
N ALA A 165 21.40 -5.47 2.37
CA ALA A 165 22.19 -5.82 1.20
C ALA A 165 21.46 -6.83 0.29
N ASP A 166 21.01 -7.92 0.86
CA ASP A 166 20.19 -8.96 0.24
C ASP A 166 19.73 -9.96 1.33
N ARG A 167 19.00 -11.01 0.95
CA ARG A 167 18.48 -12.08 1.83
C ARG A 167 19.48 -12.58 2.86
N ASN A 168 20.72 -12.77 2.43
CA ASN A 168 21.78 -13.36 3.22
C ASN A 168 22.82 -12.34 3.67
N ASN A 169 22.49 -11.05 3.67
CA ASN A 169 23.43 -9.94 3.87
C ASN A 169 24.61 -9.94 2.89
N ILE A 170 24.47 -10.63 1.78
CA ILE A 170 25.47 -10.66 0.71
C ILE A 170 25.13 -9.57 -0.28
N THR A 171 26.05 -8.66 -0.51
CA THR A 171 25.90 -7.63 -1.52
C THR A 171 25.89 -8.27 -2.90
N ARG A 172 24.83 -8.01 -3.66
CA ARG A 172 24.77 -8.34 -5.09
C ARG A 172 24.81 -7.06 -5.89
N VAL A 173 25.59 -7.09 -6.95
CA VAL A 173 25.64 -5.98 -7.91
C VAL A 173 24.55 -6.23 -8.94
N TRP A 174 23.51 -5.40 -8.89
CA TRP A 174 22.46 -5.37 -9.89
C TRP A 174 22.79 -4.25 -10.87
N MET A 175 22.82 -4.55 -12.14
CA MET A 175 23.27 -3.63 -13.18
C MET A 175 22.50 -2.31 -13.24
N ASP A 176 21.21 -2.35 -12.93
CA ASP A 176 20.31 -1.20 -13.01
C ASP A 176 20.07 -0.48 -11.67
N HIS A 177 20.58 -1.00 -10.57
CA HIS A 177 20.33 -0.38 -9.26
C HIS A 177 20.96 1.00 -9.11
N ALA A 178 22.09 1.27 -9.71
CA ALA A 178 22.71 2.58 -9.73
C ALA A 178 22.06 3.54 -10.74
N PHE A 179 21.45 3.00 -11.79
CA PHE A 179 20.82 3.77 -12.85
C PHE A 179 19.54 4.46 -12.38
N TRP A 180 18.68 3.77 -11.63
CA TRP A 180 17.39 4.30 -11.22
C TRP A 180 17.47 5.50 -10.28
N PRO A 181 18.33 5.54 -9.24
CA PRO A 181 18.56 6.75 -8.46
C PRO A 181 18.92 7.95 -9.32
N PHE A 182 19.82 7.76 -10.28
CA PHE A 182 20.25 8.83 -11.19
C PHE A 182 19.08 9.34 -12.05
N VAL A 183 18.34 8.45 -12.72
CA VAL A 183 17.22 8.83 -13.60
C VAL A 183 16.13 9.54 -12.81
N THR A 184 15.75 8.98 -11.66
CA THR A 184 14.70 9.55 -10.80
C THR A 184 15.08 10.92 -10.29
N THR A 185 16.30 11.09 -9.81
CA THR A 185 16.80 12.39 -9.35
C THR A 185 16.83 13.40 -10.49
N ARG A 186 17.32 13.00 -11.65
CA ARG A 186 17.35 13.86 -12.83
C ARG A 186 15.95 14.37 -13.19
N LEU A 187 14.99 13.48 -13.29
CA LEU A 187 13.59 13.86 -13.61
C LEU A 187 12.95 14.70 -12.51
N TYR A 188 13.27 14.45 -11.25
CA TYR A 188 12.85 15.30 -10.14
C TYR A 188 13.38 16.74 -10.32
N LEU A 189 14.68 16.88 -10.59
CA LEU A 189 15.30 18.21 -10.80
C LEU A 189 14.73 18.92 -12.03
N ASP A 190 14.54 18.20 -13.12
CA ASP A 190 13.98 18.76 -14.36
C ASP A 190 12.53 19.25 -14.15
N GLN A 191 11.76 18.58 -13.32
CA GLN A 191 10.37 18.92 -13.06
C GLN A 191 10.22 20.03 -12.01
N THR A 192 11.03 20.03 -10.99
CA THR A 192 10.89 20.94 -9.83
C THR A 192 11.81 22.12 -9.86
N GLY A 193 12.96 22.02 -10.52
CA GLY A 193 14.04 23.02 -10.45
C GLY A 193 14.75 23.08 -9.09
N ASP A 194 14.49 22.14 -8.20
CA ASP A 194 15.05 22.08 -6.84
C ASP A 194 16.51 21.63 -6.90
N MET A 195 17.42 22.58 -6.78
CA MET A 195 18.88 22.36 -6.81
C MET A 195 19.50 22.37 -5.40
N GLU A 196 18.72 22.53 -4.35
CA GLU A 196 19.14 22.50 -2.95
C GLU A 196 19.02 21.06 -2.41
#